data_e2f61007c7afe1d1faac1c09a4140998
#
_entry.id   e2f61007c7afe1d1faac1c09a4140998
#
_cell.length_a   1.000
_cell.length_b   1.000
_cell.length_c   1.000
_cell.angle_alpha   90.00
_cell.angle_beta   90.00
_cell.angle_gamma   90.00
#
_symmetry.space_group_name_H-M   'P 1'
#
loop_
_entity.id
_entity.type
_entity.pdbx_description
1 polymer ?
#
loop_
_entity_poly.entity_id
_entity_poly.type
_entity_poly.pdbx_seq_one_letter_code
_entity_poly.pdbx_strand_id
1 'polypeptide(L)'
;SSPVITAIQTAQQMSEAAGDTKDGRMQVLAAANIGLATKNAADALIAGQGVTAPDGTPNQIPLRNEAGEIAGYRDANATDQLGGIGINVSIGGSKSSSKSTQTSNTAVGSNLTAGRDITITATGAGQDSDLTIRGSTVQAGENVTLKAEDEIRLLAAANTTEQQSTNKSSSGSVGVGFNTSSGFAITASASQGNGKASGSDTIWSNTQIEAGKLLTLESGGNTTLQGATAKGEQIKADIGGNLAIESLQDTSTYQSRQQNAGFSVSVPLAGGLPGGSVSGGSSKITSDYASVTEQSGLKAGDGGFQVDVKGNTDLKGGAITSTQA
;
A
#
# COMPACT_ATOMS: atom_id res chain seq x y z
N SER A 1 -27.83 -38.34 -1.87
CA SER A 1 -26.96 -37.30 -1.29
C SER A 1 -26.17 -37.93 -0.14
N SER A 2 -24.86 -37.72 -0.12
CA SER A 2 -24.02 -38.20 0.97
C SER A 2 -24.36 -37.45 2.27
N PRO A 3 -24.45 -38.11 3.43
CA PRO A 3 -24.66 -37.44 4.73
C PRO A 3 -23.69 -36.31 4.99
N VAL A 4 -22.48 -36.42 4.48
CA VAL A 4 -21.42 -35.39 4.57
C VAL A 4 -21.80 -34.13 3.78
N ILE A 5 -22.29 -34.28 2.56
CA ILE A 5 -22.72 -33.13 1.70
C ILE A 5 -23.91 -32.43 2.36
N THR A 6 -24.87 -33.21 2.90
CA THR A 6 -26.02 -32.65 3.60
C THR A 6 -25.58 -31.87 4.86
N ALA A 7 -24.63 -32.41 5.62
CA ALA A 7 -24.08 -31.71 6.79
C ALA A 7 -23.38 -30.39 6.44
N ILE A 8 -22.60 -30.38 5.36
CA ILE A 8 -21.92 -29.15 4.87
C ILE A 8 -22.95 -28.10 4.46
N GLN A 9 -23.98 -28.48 3.70
CA GLN A 9 -25.06 -27.57 3.28
C GLN A 9 -25.84 -27.02 4.47
N THR A 10 -26.19 -27.90 5.45
CA THR A 10 -26.87 -27.47 6.68
C THR A 10 -26.00 -26.51 7.50
N ALA A 11 -24.71 -26.80 7.64
CA ALA A 11 -23.76 -25.96 8.36
C ALA A 11 -23.64 -24.58 7.71
N GLN A 12 -23.57 -24.51 6.38
CA GLN A 12 -23.49 -23.26 5.64
C GLN A 12 -24.76 -22.42 5.82
N GLN A 13 -25.95 -23.01 5.63
CA GLN A 13 -27.24 -22.32 5.81
C GLN A 13 -27.43 -21.80 7.24
N MET A 14 -27.06 -22.60 8.23
CA MET A 14 -27.17 -22.19 9.64
C MET A 14 -26.15 -21.13 10.03
N SER A 15 -24.94 -21.15 9.42
CA SER A 15 -23.93 -20.11 9.63
C SER A 15 -24.38 -18.77 9.04
N GLU A 16 -24.97 -18.77 7.86
CA GLU A 16 -25.54 -17.57 7.24
C GLU A 16 -26.70 -17.03 8.09
N ALA A 17 -27.65 -17.86 8.51
CA ALA A 17 -28.75 -17.48 9.37
C ALA A 17 -28.29 -16.93 10.74
N ALA A 18 -27.21 -17.49 11.32
CA ALA A 18 -26.64 -17.01 12.55
C ALA A 18 -25.91 -15.65 12.39
N GLY A 19 -25.32 -15.40 11.22
CA GLY A 19 -24.67 -14.13 10.90
C GLY A 19 -25.66 -12.97 10.75
N ASP A 20 -26.87 -13.27 10.25
CA ASP A 20 -27.92 -12.27 10.01
C ASP A 20 -28.73 -11.91 11.26
N THR A 21 -28.62 -12.69 12.32
CA THR A 21 -29.36 -12.45 13.58
C THR A 21 -28.47 -11.85 14.66
N LYS A 22 -29.02 -10.86 15.39
CA LYS A 22 -28.41 -10.30 16.60
C LYS A 22 -28.88 -11.02 17.89
N ASP A 23 -29.79 -11.99 17.78
CA ASP A 23 -30.31 -12.75 18.91
C ASP A 23 -29.35 -13.89 19.30
N GLY A 24 -28.71 -13.78 20.46
CA GLY A 24 -27.78 -14.76 20.96
C GLY A 24 -28.38 -16.16 21.16
N ARG A 25 -29.70 -16.27 21.36
CA ARG A 25 -30.37 -17.59 21.48
C ARG A 25 -30.46 -18.28 20.13
N MET A 26 -30.72 -17.53 19.07
CA MET A 26 -30.74 -18.07 17.72
C MET A 26 -29.34 -18.49 17.26
N GLN A 27 -28.30 -17.75 17.66
CA GLN A 27 -26.91 -18.13 17.39
C GLN A 27 -26.53 -19.44 18.10
N VAL A 28 -26.94 -19.62 19.36
CA VAL A 28 -26.72 -20.88 20.11
C VAL A 28 -27.48 -22.04 19.49
N LEU A 29 -28.73 -21.82 19.04
CA LEU A 29 -29.51 -22.88 18.38
C LEU A 29 -28.91 -23.28 17.03
N ALA A 30 -28.44 -22.32 16.26
CA ALA A 30 -27.73 -22.58 15.00
C ALA A 30 -26.45 -23.38 15.26
N ALA A 31 -25.67 -23.02 16.27
CA ALA A 31 -24.47 -23.76 16.68
C ALA A 31 -24.79 -25.22 17.10
N ALA A 32 -25.87 -25.44 17.84
CA ALA A 32 -26.30 -26.76 18.25
C ALA A 32 -26.73 -27.62 17.04
N ASN A 33 -27.47 -27.06 16.09
CA ASN A 33 -27.87 -27.75 14.87
C ASN A 33 -26.69 -28.10 13.97
N ILE A 34 -25.73 -27.18 13.85
CA ILE A 34 -24.46 -27.42 13.15
C ILE A 34 -23.72 -28.58 13.82
N GLY A 35 -23.62 -28.58 15.15
CA GLY A 35 -22.96 -29.65 15.92
C GLY A 35 -23.62 -30.99 15.69
N LEU A 36 -24.96 -31.06 15.67
CA LEU A 36 -25.70 -32.30 15.40
C LEU A 36 -25.52 -32.80 13.96
N ALA A 37 -25.57 -31.93 12.98
CA ALA A 37 -25.32 -32.28 11.58
C ALA A 37 -23.89 -32.78 11.36
N THR A 38 -22.92 -32.17 12.02
CA THR A 38 -21.50 -32.59 12.01
C THR A 38 -21.34 -33.97 12.66
N LYS A 39 -22.01 -34.20 13.79
CA LYS A 39 -22.00 -35.53 14.46
C LYS A 39 -22.56 -36.61 13.51
N ASN A 40 -23.68 -36.40 12.89
CA ASN A 40 -24.30 -37.38 11.99
C ASN A 40 -23.37 -37.68 10.77
N ALA A 41 -22.69 -36.67 10.24
CA ALA A 41 -21.73 -36.86 9.16
C ALA A 41 -20.51 -37.65 9.65
N ALA A 42 -20.04 -37.39 10.85
CA ALA A 42 -18.92 -38.11 11.46
C ALA A 42 -19.25 -39.56 11.74
N ASP A 43 -20.42 -39.86 12.32
CA ASP A 43 -20.86 -41.21 12.55
C ASP A 43 -20.93 -42.02 11.24
N ALA A 44 -21.37 -41.38 10.14
CA ALA A 44 -21.40 -41.96 8.80
C ALA A 44 -19.98 -42.22 8.24
N LEU A 45 -19.02 -41.33 8.49
CA LEU A 45 -17.62 -41.52 8.08
C LEU A 45 -16.91 -42.57 8.87
N ILE A 46 -17.15 -42.66 10.21
CA ILE A 46 -16.58 -43.71 11.07
C ILE A 46 -17.14 -45.08 10.65
N ALA A 47 -18.42 -45.15 10.32
CA ALA A 47 -19.02 -46.38 9.82
C ALA A 47 -18.45 -46.83 8.45
N GLY A 48 -17.89 -45.87 7.69
CA GLY A 48 -17.23 -46.15 6.40
C GLY A 48 -15.76 -46.57 6.50
N GLN A 49 -15.13 -46.49 7.70
CA GLN A 49 -13.75 -46.96 7.90
C GLN A 49 -13.71 -48.48 7.94
N GLY A 50 -12.84 -49.08 7.13
CA GLY A 50 -12.63 -50.49 7.11
C GLY A 50 -11.94 -51.00 8.41
N VAL A 51 -12.38 -52.17 8.89
CA VAL A 51 -11.77 -52.90 9.98
C VAL A 51 -11.03 -54.13 9.44
N THR A 52 -10.17 -54.72 10.24
CA THR A 52 -9.63 -56.04 9.89
C THR A 52 -10.66 -57.08 10.28
N ALA A 53 -11.12 -57.88 9.29
CA ALA A 53 -12.06 -58.94 9.51
C ALA A 53 -11.46 -60.08 10.36
N PRO A 54 -12.24 -60.98 10.97
CA PRO A 54 -11.74 -62.06 11.78
C PRO A 54 -10.82 -63.04 11.05
N ASP A 55 -10.88 -63.11 9.73
CA ASP A 55 -10.01 -63.90 8.86
C ASP A 55 -8.67 -63.21 8.57
N GLY A 56 -8.43 -62.01 9.10
CA GLY A 56 -7.22 -61.22 8.90
C GLY A 56 -7.23 -60.32 7.67
N THR A 57 -8.32 -60.27 6.91
CA THR A 57 -8.44 -59.37 5.73
C THR A 57 -8.58 -57.93 6.18
N PRO A 58 -7.69 -57.04 5.78
CA PRO A 58 -7.76 -55.61 6.14
C PRO A 58 -8.80 -54.85 5.31
N ASN A 59 -9.16 -53.63 5.79
CA ASN A 59 -10.07 -52.70 5.09
C ASN A 59 -11.48 -53.25 4.76
N GLN A 60 -12.04 -54.02 5.66
CA GLN A 60 -13.36 -54.61 5.54
C GLN A 60 -14.44 -53.74 6.23
N ILE A 61 -15.59 -53.62 5.64
CA ILE A 61 -16.76 -52.96 6.25
C ILE A 61 -17.69 -54.05 6.79
N PRO A 62 -18.00 -54.05 8.10
CA PRO A 62 -18.92 -55.04 8.69
C PRO A 62 -20.35 -54.75 8.20
N LEU A 63 -21.00 -55.75 7.62
CA LEU A 63 -22.40 -55.72 7.24
C LEU A 63 -23.23 -56.17 8.45
N ARG A 64 -24.18 -55.35 8.87
CA ARG A 64 -25.05 -55.64 10.01
C ARG A 64 -26.45 -56.07 9.53
N ASN A 65 -27.03 -57.05 10.21
CA ASN A 65 -28.44 -57.46 10.00
C ASN A 65 -29.41 -56.44 10.70
N GLU A 66 -30.70 -56.68 10.56
CA GLU A 66 -31.74 -55.83 11.19
C GLU A 66 -31.68 -55.81 12.72
N ALA A 67 -31.08 -56.84 13.35
CA ALA A 67 -30.85 -56.92 14.79
C ALA A 67 -29.55 -56.18 15.23
N GLY A 68 -28.77 -55.61 14.28
CA GLY A 68 -27.53 -54.90 14.55
C GLY A 68 -26.30 -55.81 14.68
N GLU A 69 -26.44 -57.14 14.49
CA GLU A 69 -25.37 -58.10 14.55
C GLU A 69 -24.56 -58.13 13.24
N ILE A 70 -23.27 -58.46 13.30
CA ILE A 70 -22.42 -58.56 12.12
C ILE A 70 -22.76 -59.83 11.35
N ALA A 71 -23.37 -59.66 10.17
CA ALA A 71 -23.77 -60.77 9.29
C ALA A 71 -22.72 -61.10 8.23
N GLY A 72 -21.69 -60.28 8.07
CA GLY A 72 -20.62 -60.48 7.09
C GLY A 72 -19.73 -59.25 6.97
N TYR A 73 -18.82 -59.31 6.00
CA TYR A 73 -17.86 -58.24 5.70
C TYR A 73 -17.83 -58.01 4.18
N ARG A 74 -17.54 -56.78 3.76
CA ARG A 74 -17.24 -56.43 2.37
C ARG A 74 -16.00 -55.58 2.30
N ASP A 75 -15.34 -55.53 1.15
CA ASP A 75 -14.22 -54.62 0.92
C ASP A 75 -14.67 -53.16 1.04
N ALA A 76 -13.88 -52.37 1.74
CA ALA A 76 -14.03 -50.93 1.79
C ALA A 76 -13.65 -50.32 0.44
N ASN A 77 -14.54 -49.52 -0.16
CA ASN A 77 -14.27 -48.82 -1.40
C ASN A 77 -13.61 -47.44 -1.15
N ALA A 78 -13.20 -46.75 -2.20
CA ALA A 78 -12.58 -45.42 -2.10
C ALA A 78 -13.46 -44.39 -1.39
N THR A 79 -14.78 -44.55 -1.42
CA THR A 79 -15.74 -43.64 -0.74
C THR A 79 -15.78 -43.97 0.77
N ASP A 80 -15.59 -45.22 1.13
CA ASP A 80 -15.48 -45.68 2.53
C ASP A 80 -14.15 -45.26 3.16
N GLN A 81 -13.08 -45.24 2.34
CA GLN A 81 -11.72 -44.92 2.76
C GLN A 81 -11.37 -43.43 2.80
N LEU A 82 -12.34 -42.53 2.79
CA LEU A 82 -12.12 -41.10 2.95
C LEU A 82 -11.54 -40.78 4.36
N GLY A 83 -10.41 -41.44 4.69
CA GLY A 83 -9.66 -41.23 5.92
C GLY A 83 -8.96 -39.86 5.90
N GLY A 84 -9.12 -39.10 6.97
CA GLY A 84 -8.43 -37.80 7.13
C GLY A 84 -9.22 -36.58 6.75
N ILE A 85 -10.50 -36.65 6.42
CA ILE A 85 -11.34 -35.46 6.23
C ILE A 85 -11.68 -34.88 7.60
N GLY A 86 -11.25 -33.64 7.81
CA GLY A 86 -11.67 -32.81 8.94
C GLY A 86 -12.78 -31.88 8.52
N ILE A 87 -13.88 -31.86 9.25
CA ILE A 87 -14.94 -30.86 9.12
C ILE A 87 -14.88 -29.98 10.36
N ASN A 88 -14.77 -28.67 10.17
CA ASN A 88 -14.81 -27.70 11.25
C ASN A 88 -15.91 -26.70 10.96
N VAL A 89 -16.82 -26.53 11.90
CA VAL A 89 -17.87 -25.53 11.85
C VAL A 89 -17.70 -24.58 13.03
N SER A 90 -17.51 -23.31 12.75
CA SER A 90 -17.29 -22.31 13.78
C SER A 90 -18.21 -21.10 13.59
N ILE A 91 -18.61 -20.53 14.71
CA ILE A 91 -19.28 -19.22 14.75
C ILE A 91 -18.32 -18.25 15.41
N GLY A 92 -18.17 -17.09 14.78
CA GLY A 92 -17.26 -16.07 15.27
C GLY A 92 -17.71 -14.67 14.85
N GLY A 93 -17.14 -13.71 15.52
CA GLY A 93 -17.29 -12.29 15.20
C GLY A 93 -15.96 -11.65 14.88
N SER A 94 -15.97 -10.70 13.97
CA SER A 94 -14.80 -9.86 13.69
C SER A 94 -15.18 -8.38 13.73
N LYS A 95 -14.24 -7.56 14.21
CA LYS A 95 -14.33 -6.10 14.19
C LYS A 95 -13.07 -5.56 13.54
N SER A 96 -13.27 -4.72 12.55
CA SER A 96 -12.18 -4.01 11.88
C SER A 96 -12.47 -2.52 11.86
N SER A 97 -11.44 -1.72 12.09
CA SER A 97 -11.49 -0.26 11.99
C SER A 97 -10.25 0.21 11.27
N SER A 98 -10.45 0.97 10.20
CA SER A 98 -9.37 1.62 9.47
C SER A 98 -9.68 3.10 9.36
N LYS A 99 -8.66 3.92 9.64
CA LYS A 99 -8.69 5.37 9.44
C LYS A 99 -7.50 5.74 8.58
N SER A 100 -7.76 6.39 7.46
CA SER A 100 -6.74 6.99 6.60
C SER A 100 -7.04 8.47 6.43
N THR A 101 -6.00 9.28 6.57
CA THR A 101 -6.05 10.72 6.33
C THR A 101 -4.95 11.05 5.35
N GLN A 102 -5.30 11.75 4.29
CA GLN A 102 -4.35 12.26 3.31
C GLN A 102 -4.57 13.77 3.17
N THR A 103 -3.48 14.52 3.27
CA THR A 103 -3.45 15.96 3.04
C THR A 103 -2.53 16.21 1.85
N SER A 104 -3.02 16.92 0.86
CA SER A 104 -2.23 17.27 -0.32
C SER A 104 -2.30 18.79 -0.54
N ASN A 105 -1.13 19.37 -0.80
CA ASN A 105 -0.99 20.76 -1.21
C ASN A 105 -0.29 20.79 -2.56
N THR A 106 -0.97 21.24 -3.59
CA THR A 106 -0.47 21.27 -4.97
C THR A 106 -0.37 22.72 -5.43
N ALA A 107 0.83 23.11 -5.82
CA ALA A 107 1.07 24.42 -6.42
C ALA A 107 0.62 24.42 -7.89
N VAL A 108 0.00 25.50 -8.31
CA VAL A 108 -0.34 25.74 -9.71
C VAL A 108 0.47 26.94 -10.18
N GLY A 109 1.42 26.68 -11.08
CA GLY A 109 2.23 27.72 -11.71
C GLY A 109 1.47 28.49 -12.81
N SER A 110 1.99 29.64 -13.15
CA SER A 110 1.52 30.43 -14.31
C SER A 110 2.19 29.96 -15.59
N ASN A 111 1.51 30.11 -16.71
CA ASN A 111 2.08 29.84 -18.03
C ASN A 111 1.98 31.14 -18.87
N LEU A 112 3.14 31.61 -19.31
CA LEU A 112 3.26 32.78 -20.20
C LEU A 112 3.92 32.31 -21.50
N THR A 113 3.17 32.38 -22.60
CA THR A 113 3.66 31.94 -23.91
C THR A 113 3.45 33.02 -24.95
N ALA A 114 4.50 33.28 -25.75
CA ALA A 114 4.42 34.20 -26.89
C ALA A 114 5.09 33.59 -28.13
N GLY A 115 4.56 33.90 -29.29
CA GLY A 115 5.12 33.42 -30.57
C GLY A 115 6.46 34.07 -30.95
N ARG A 116 6.79 35.23 -30.37
CA ARG A 116 8.03 35.95 -30.63
C ARG A 116 8.78 36.25 -29.35
N ASP A 117 8.55 37.40 -28.75
CA ASP A 117 9.36 37.93 -27.67
C ASP A 117 8.55 38.06 -26.37
N ILE A 118 9.19 37.81 -25.26
CA ILE A 118 8.68 38.08 -23.90
C ILE A 118 9.72 38.96 -23.19
N THR A 119 9.27 40.12 -22.67
CA THR A 119 10.09 40.95 -21.81
C THR A 119 9.36 41.16 -20.47
N ILE A 120 10.02 40.83 -19.38
CA ILE A 120 9.53 41.05 -18.02
C ILE A 120 10.56 41.92 -17.32
N THR A 121 10.11 43.10 -16.83
CA THR A 121 10.98 44.08 -16.21
C THR A 121 10.41 44.51 -14.86
N ALA A 122 11.27 44.47 -13.83
CA ALA A 122 11.02 45.01 -12.51
C ALA A 122 11.95 46.20 -12.26
N THR A 123 11.40 47.42 -12.28
CA THR A 123 12.16 48.67 -12.18
C THR A 123 11.39 49.74 -11.43
N GLY A 124 12.10 50.75 -10.92
CA GLY A 124 11.51 51.95 -10.34
C GLY A 124 11.43 51.98 -8.83
N ALA A 125 11.81 50.91 -8.14
CA ALA A 125 11.86 50.86 -6.69
C ALA A 125 13.30 50.60 -6.15
N GLY A 126 14.30 50.63 -7.02
CA GLY A 126 15.69 50.35 -6.62
C GLY A 126 15.85 48.94 -6.07
N GLN A 127 16.34 48.82 -4.83
CA GLN A 127 16.56 47.51 -4.17
C GLN A 127 15.29 46.71 -3.85
N ASP A 128 14.10 47.28 -4.03
CA ASP A 128 12.83 46.60 -3.91
C ASP A 128 12.25 46.16 -5.30
N SER A 129 13.03 46.32 -6.38
CA SER A 129 12.65 45.95 -7.74
C SER A 129 13.05 44.51 -8.07
N ASP A 130 12.46 43.55 -7.35
CA ASP A 130 12.69 42.11 -7.52
C ASP A 130 11.79 41.47 -8.58
N LEU A 131 12.34 40.56 -9.36
CA LEU A 131 11.60 39.67 -10.25
C LEU A 131 11.59 38.25 -9.71
N THR A 132 10.43 37.75 -9.28
CA THR A 132 10.26 36.39 -8.80
C THR A 132 9.30 35.60 -9.69
N ILE A 133 9.77 34.46 -10.23
CA ILE A 133 8.97 33.52 -10.98
C ILE A 133 9.06 32.16 -10.22
N ARG A 134 7.88 31.58 -9.89
CA ARG A 134 7.84 30.36 -9.05
C ARG A 134 6.96 29.29 -9.67
N GLY A 135 7.51 28.08 -9.90
CA GLY A 135 6.80 26.92 -10.40
C GLY A 135 6.06 27.16 -11.71
N SER A 136 6.57 28.08 -12.53
CA SER A 136 5.89 28.64 -13.68
C SER A 136 6.70 28.46 -14.96
N THR A 137 6.02 28.49 -16.10
CA THR A 137 6.65 28.40 -17.42
C THR A 137 6.56 29.74 -18.14
N VAL A 138 7.69 30.21 -18.67
CA VAL A 138 7.78 31.37 -19.58
C VAL A 138 8.44 30.88 -20.86
N GLN A 139 7.70 30.94 -21.97
CA GLN A 139 8.17 30.44 -23.27
C GLN A 139 7.93 31.41 -24.38
N ALA A 140 8.98 31.78 -25.08
CA ALA A 140 8.93 32.62 -26.26
C ALA A 140 9.49 31.93 -27.50
N GLY A 141 8.88 32.12 -28.66
CA GLY A 141 9.36 31.58 -29.92
C GLY A 141 10.66 32.19 -30.38
N GLU A 142 10.99 33.41 -29.92
CA GLU A 142 12.26 34.08 -30.23
C GLU A 142 13.02 34.42 -28.94
N ASN A 143 12.78 35.54 -28.33
CA ASN A 143 13.62 36.05 -27.25
C ASN A 143 12.84 36.12 -25.91
N VAL A 144 13.55 35.84 -24.82
CA VAL A 144 13.09 36.09 -23.46
C VAL A 144 14.07 37.03 -22.79
N THR A 145 13.58 38.16 -22.27
CA THR A 145 14.35 39.09 -21.47
C THR A 145 13.75 39.20 -20.08
N LEU A 146 14.52 38.87 -19.07
CA LEU A 146 14.18 39.06 -17.67
C LEU A 146 15.14 40.10 -17.09
N LYS A 147 14.57 41.21 -16.58
CA LYS A 147 15.36 42.31 -16.05
C LYS A 147 14.84 42.75 -14.70
N ALA A 148 15.73 42.95 -13.75
CA ALA A 148 15.43 43.52 -12.44
C ALA A 148 16.48 44.58 -12.05
N GLU A 149 16.05 45.65 -11.39
CA GLU A 149 17.01 46.60 -10.81
C GLU A 149 17.73 45.99 -9.61
N ASP A 150 17.11 45.03 -8.90
CA ASP A 150 17.74 44.26 -7.82
C ASP A 150 17.81 42.76 -8.19
N GLU A 151 16.99 41.88 -7.60
CA GLU A 151 17.18 40.47 -7.70
C GLU A 151 16.28 39.77 -8.74
N ILE A 152 16.82 38.72 -9.38
CA ILE A 152 16.03 37.76 -10.16
C ILE A 152 16.01 36.43 -9.38
N ARG A 153 14.78 35.92 -9.08
CA ARG A 153 14.56 34.67 -8.39
C ARG A 153 13.68 33.76 -9.25
N LEU A 154 14.28 32.66 -9.76
CA LEU A 154 13.59 31.61 -10.48
C LEU A 154 13.53 30.39 -9.53
N LEU A 155 12.35 30.12 -8.98
CA LEU A 155 12.18 29.19 -7.87
C LEU A 155 11.20 28.08 -8.25
N ALA A 156 11.44 26.85 -7.81
CA ALA A 156 10.45 25.80 -7.87
C ALA A 156 9.31 26.02 -6.87
N ALA A 157 8.18 25.41 -7.13
CA ALA A 157 7.06 25.32 -6.21
C ALA A 157 6.95 23.90 -5.64
N ALA A 158 6.77 23.80 -4.34
CA ALA A 158 6.64 22.51 -3.66
C ALA A 158 5.20 21.97 -3.76
N ASN A 159 5.07 20.72 -4.17
CA ASN A 159 3.86 19.91 -4.01
C ASN A 159 4.10 18.93 -2.89
N THR A 160 3.28 18.96 -1.85
CA THR A 160 3.44 18.12 -0.68
C THR A 160 2.24 17.21 -0.50
N THR A 161 2.50 15.97 -0.15
CA THR A 161 1.46 15.01 0.23
C THR A 161 1.85 14.35 1.54
N GLU A 162 0.96 14.40 2.51
CA GLU A 162 1.10 13.70 3.80
C GLU A 162 0.01 12.65 3.91
N GLN A 163 0.40 11.44 4.29
CA GLN A 163 -0.52 10.33 4.50
C GLN A 163 -0.32 9.72 5.87
N GLN A 164 -1.42 9.51 6.58
CA GLN A 164 -1.45 8.78 7.84
C GLN A 164 -2.54 7.72 7.80
N SER A 165 -2.20 6.50 8.18
CA SER A 165 -3.16 5.39 8.25
C SER A 165 -3.00 4.64 9.56
N THR A 166 -4.13 4.26 10.14
CA THR A 166 -4.19 3.37 11.30
C THR A 166 -5.23 2.30 11.04
N ASN A 167 -4.86 1.06 11.32
CA ASN A 167 -5.79 -0.06 11.27
C ASN A 167 -5.78 -0.82 12.60
N LYS A 168 -6.96 -1.32 12.97
CA LYS A 168 -7.15 -2.20 14.12
C LYS A 168 -8.12 -3.29 13.72
N SER A 169 -7.80 -4.52 14.05
CA SER A 169 -8.67 -5.66 13.83
C SER A 169 -8.69 -6.55 15.07
N SER A 170 -9.82 -7.15 15.32
CA SER A 170 -9.96 -8.19 16.32
C SER A 170 -10.98 -9.21 15.83
N SER A 171 -10.73 -10.49 16.08
CA SER A 171 -11.68 -11.55 15.77
C SER A 171 -11.68 -12.59 16.89
N GLY A 172 -12.80 -13.26 17.03
CA GLY A 172 -12.91 -14.41 17.92
C GLY A 172 -13.91 -15.39 17.33
N SER A 173 -13.65 -16.69 17.47
CA SER A 173 -14.55 -17.74 17.04
C SER A 173 -14.54 -18.90 18.02
N VAL A 174 -15.68 -19.58 18.11
CA VAL A 174 -15.84 -20.86 18.79
C VAL A 174 -16.48 -21.82 17.82
N GLY A 175 -15.99 -23.04 17.74
CA GLY A 175 -16.47 -24.03 16.80
C GLY A 175 -16.42 -25.45 17.33
N VAL A 176 -16.99 -26.35 16.54
CA VAL A 176 -16.88 -27.78 16.73
C VAL A 176 -16.25 -28.36 15.47
N GLY A 177 -15.17 -29.06 15.65
CA GLY A 177 -14.48 -29.79 14.58
C GLY A 177 -14.65 -31.28 14.75
N PHE A 178 -14.66 -32.00 13.65
CA PHE A 178 -14.52 -33.44 13.59
C PHE A 178 -13.37 -33.80 12.68
N ASN A 179 -12.52 -34.69 13.15
CA ASN A 179 -11.46 -35.27 12.32
C ASN A 179 -11.54 -36.79 12.49
N THR A 180 -11.42 -37.51 11.37
CA THR A 180 -11.53 -39.00 11.39
C THR A 180 -10.47 -39.68 12.23
N SER A 181 -9.31 -39.04 12.47
CA SER A 181 -8.23 -39.59 13.29
C SER A 181 -8.31 -39.17 14.77
N SER A 182 -8.89 -38.00 15.09
CA SER A 182 -8.91 -37.47 16.47
C SER A 182 -10.33 -37.24 17.04
N GLY A 183 -11.36 -37.59 16.27
CA GLY A 183 -12.76 -37.46 16.73
C GLY A 183 -13.24 -36.00 16.80
N PHE A 184 -14.20 -35.75 17.67
CA PHE A 184 -14.77 -34.43 17.93
C PHE A 184 -13.87 -33.56 18.79
N ALA A 185 -13.78 -32.30 18.45
CA ALA A 185 -13.07 -31.31 19.25
C ALA A 185 -13.86 -29.99 19.32
N ILE A 186 -13.79 -29.31 20.44
CA ILE A 186 -14.23 -27.92 20.56
C ILE A 186 -13.02 -27.05 20.22
N THR A 187 -13.21 -26.09 19.33
CA THR A 187 -12.18 -25.14 18.93
C THR A 187 -12.56 -23.74 19.38
N ALA A 188 -11.59 -22.97 19.83
CA ALA A 188 -11.73 -21.54 20.08
C ALA A 188 -10.51 -20.82 19.53
N SER A 189 -10.73 -19.66 18.92
CA SER A 189 -9.64 -18.82 18.44
C SER A 189 -9.94 -17.36 18.72
N ALA A 190 -8.89 -16.58 18.94
CA ALA A 190 -8.96 -15.14 18.91
C ALA A 190 -7.71 -14.57 18.28
N SER A 191 -7.88 -13.47 17.56
CA SER A 191 -6.77 -12.72 17.00
C SER A 191 -6.97 -11.21 17.15
N GLN A 192 -5.87 -10.51 17.24
CA GLN A 192 -5.81 -9.06 17.29
C GLN A 192 -4.71 -8.56 16.37
N GLY A 193 -5.00 -7.50 15.63
CA GLY A 193 -4.03 -6.82 14.79
C GLY A 193 -4.12 -5.32 14.97
N ASN A 194 -2.99 -4.65 14.94
CA ASN A 194 -2.92 -3.20 14.85
C ASN A 194 -1.79 -2.78 13.91
N GLY A 195 -2.02 -1.70 13.19
CA GLY A 195 -1.04 -1.14 12.28
C GLY A 195 -1.12 0.38 12.25
N LYS A 196 0.02 0.99 11.98
CA LYS A 196 0.15 2.42 11.71
C LYS A 196 1.08 2.60 10.53
N ALA A 197 0.73 3.50 9.63
CA ALA A 197 1.58 3.92 8.54
C ALA A 197 1.53 5.44 8.42
N SER A 198 2.65 6.05 8.10
CA SER A 198 2.77 7.47 7.77
C SER A 198 3.75 7.63 6.62
N GLY A 199 3.45 8.57 5.74
CA GLY A 199 4.30 8.94 4.62
C GLY A 199 4.22 10.43 4.36
N SER A 200 5.29 10.98 3.82
CA SER A 200 5.36 12.38 3.38
C SER A 200 6.16 12.44 2.10
N ASP A 201 5.57 13.04 1.08
CA ASP A 201 6.17 13.24 -0.23
C ASP A 201 6.29 14.74 -0.51
N THR A 202 7.42 15.15 -1.06
CA THR A 202 7.64 16.48 -1.61
C THR A 202 8.14 16.35 -3.03
N ILE A 203 7.38 16.87 -3.99
CA ILE A 203 7.73 16.88 -5.41
C ILE A 203 7.80 18.34 -5.86
N TRP A 204 8.86 18.71 -6.55
CA TRP A 204 9.08 20.07 -7.01
C TRP A 204 8.55 20.27 -8.41
N SER A 205 7.74 21.31 -8.60
CA SER A 205 7.40 21.86 -9.91
C SER A 205 8.44 22.93 -10.27
N ASN A 206 9.36 22.58 -11.14
CA ASN A 206 10.44 23.48 -11.52
C ASN A 206 9.92 24.67 -12.35
N THR A 207 10.54 25.82 -12.17
CA THR A 207 10.36 26.98 -13.05
C THR A 207 11.13 26.73 -14.35
N GLN A 208 10.46 26.99 -15.48
CA GLN A 208 11.03 26.81 -16.81
C GLN A 208 10.98 28.12 -17.60
N ILE A 209 12.14 28.58 -18.03
CA ILE A 209 12.28 29.73 -18.92
C ILE A 209 12.85 29.24 -20.23
N GLU A 210 12.15 29.45 -21.35
CA GLU A 210 12.56 28.93 -22.66
C GLU A 210 12.48 30.05 -23.71
N ALA A 211 13.61 30.37 -24.30
CA ALA A 211 13.73 31.24 -25.45
C ALA A 211 14.11 30.46 -26.69
N GLY A 212 13.40 30.62 -27.80
CA GLY A 212 13.74 29.95 -29.06
C GLY A 212 15.05 30.46 -29.67
N LYS A 213 15.48 31.68 -29.32
CA LYS A 213 16.74 32.29 -29.80
C LYS A 213 17.60 32.77 -28.62
N LEU A 214 17.33 33.93 -28.09
CA LEU A 214 18.16 34.57 -27.08
C LEU A 214 17.43 34.68 -25.74
N LEU A 215 18.02 34.13 -24.70
CA LEU A 215 17.64 34.37 -23.32
C LEU A 215 18.57 35.43 -22.71
N THR A 216 17.99 36.52 -22.21
CA THR A 216 18.74 37.56 -21.50
C THR A 216 18.28 37.64 -20.04
N LEU A 217 19.23 37.57 -19.11
CA LEU A 217 19.04 37.80 -17.68
C LEU A 217 19.88 39.00 -17.26
N GLU A 218 19.23 40.06 -16.76
CA GLU A 218 19.91 41.27 -16.26
C GLU A 218 19.43 41.56 -14.83
N SER A 219 20.31 41.49 -13.86
CA SER A 219 20.01 41.84 -12.47
C SER A 219 21.05 42.83 -11.92
N GLY A 220 20.60 43.85 -11.21
CA GLY A 220 21.50 44.74 -10.47
C GLY A 220 22.04 44.11 -9.20
N GLY A 221 21.28 43.18 -8.59
CA GLY A 221 21.62 42.38 -7.43
C GLY A 221 21.89 40.90 -7.78
N ASN A 222 21.44 40.01 -6.92
CA ASN A 222 21.68 38.56 -7.07
C ASN A 222 20.73 37.94 -8.12
N THR A 223 21.18 36.83 -8.70
CA THR A 223 20.31 35.93 -9.47
C THR A 223 20.34 34.54 -8.87
N THR A 224 19.14 34.00 -8.58
CA THR A 224 18.95 32.67 -7.99
C THR A 224 18.10 31.79 -8.88
N LEU A 225 18.62 30.60 -9.22
CA LEU A 225 17.89 29.53 -9.87
C LEU A 225 17.81 28.35 -8.88
N GLN A 226 16.67 28.15 -8.23
CA GLN A 226 16.46 27.06 -7.28
C GLN A 226 15.31 26.18 -7.72
N GLY A 227 15.62 24.98 -8.26
CA GLY A 227 14.65 24.17 -8.97
C GLY A 227 14.16 24.88 -10.23
N ALA A 228 15.07 25.41 -11.04
CA ALA A 228 14.71 26.17 -12.24
C ALA A 228 15.66 25.88 -13.40
N THR A 229 15.10 25.86 -14.60
CA THR A 229 15.88 25.78 -15.86
C THR A 229 15.63 26.99 -16.72
N ALA A 230 16.70 27.54 -17.26
CA ALA A 230 16.69 28.64 -18.20
C ALA A 230 17.40 28.21 -19.49
N LYS A 231 16.63 28.10 -20.57
CA LYS A 231 17.07 27.56 -21.86
C LYS A 231 16.97 28.61 -22.96
N GLY A 232 17.90 28.57 -23.90
CA GLY A 232 17.88 29.41 -25.12
C GLY A 232 18.93 28.94 -26.10
N GLU A 233 18.76 29.22 -27.39
CA GLU A 233 19.82 28.95 -28.37
C GLU A 233 21.12 29.71 -27.99
N GLN A 234 20.99 30.93 -27.52
CA GLN A 234 22.04 31.71 -26.89
C GLN A 234 21.57 32.23 -25.52
N ILE A 235 22.47 32.27 -24.54
CA ILE A 235 22.18 32.85 -23.20
C ILE A 235 23.15 33.99 -22.92
N LYS A 236 22.62 35.13 -22.51
CA LYS A 236 23.36 36.25 -21.93
C LYS A 236 22.89 36.51 -20.52
N ALA A 237 23.79 36.55 -19.57
CA ALA A 237 23.50 36.90 -18.20
C ALA A 237 24.46 37.98 -17.71
N ASP A 238 23.95 39.10 -17.27
CA ASP A 238 24.70 40.19 -16.60
C ASP A 238 24.15 40.32 -15.17
N ILE A 239 24.95 39.92 -14.20
CA ILE A 239 24.54 39.75 -12.79
C ILE A 239 25.38 40.65 -11.94
N GLY A 240 24.76 41.71 -11.37
CA GLY A 240 25.42 42.73 -10.55
C GLY A 240 25.85 42.21 -9.17
N GLY A 241 25.24 41.13 -8.69
CA GLY A 241 25.56 40.45 -7.42
C GLY A 241 26.10 39.05 -7.63
N ASN A 242 25.58 38.08 -6.87
CA ASN A 242 25.96 36.67 -6.90
C ASN A 242 25.01 35.88 -7.82
N LEU A 243 25.51 34.80 -8.40
CA LEU A 243 24.76 33.77 -9.11
C LEU A 243 24.70 32.51 -8.26
N ALA A 244 23.50 32.06 -7.89
CA ALA A 244 23.30 30.79 -7.20
C ALA A 244 22.40 29.86 -8.05
N ILE A 245 22.86 28.66 -8.33
CA ILE A 245 22.09 27.62 -9.05
C ILE A 245 22.03 26.37 -8.18
N GLU A 246 20.83 26.01 -7.72
CA GLU A 246 20.60 24.84 -6.88
C GLU A 246 19.55 23.92 -7.48
N SER A 247 19.90 22.63 -7.62
CA SER A 247 18.92 21.59 -7.96
C SER A 247 18.25 21.09 -6.70
N LEU A 248 16.92 20.99 -6.74
CA LEU A 248 16.12 20.49 -5.63
C LEU A 248 15.86 18.99 -5.78
N GLN A 249 15.86 18.28 -4.66
CA GLN A 249 15.55 16.87 -4.62
C GLN A 249 14.08 16.66 -4.30
N ASP A 250 13.40 15.86 -5.10
CA ASP A 250 12.15 15.24 -4.70
C ASP A 250 12.42 14.24 -3.57
N THR A 251 11.61 14.29 -2.55
CA THR A 251 11.77 13.44 -1.37
C THR A 251 10.51 12.65 -1.08
N SER A 252 10.68 11.40 -0.67
CA SER A 252 9.60 10.54 -0.19
C SER A 252 10.06 9.80 1.05
N THR A 253 9.27 9.89 2.11
CA THR A 253 9.49 9.16 3.34
C THR A 253 8.28 8.29 3.65
N TYR A 254 8.51 7.04 4.01
CA TYR A 254 7.44 6.12 4.40
C TYR A 254 7.85 5.30 5.60
N GLN A 255 6.97 5.22 6.58
CA GLN A 255 7.13 4.38 7.76
C GLN A 255 5.87 3.60 8.02
N SER A 256 6.01 2.29 8.21
CA SER A 256 4.90 1.42 8.58
C SER A 256 5.32 0.48 9.71
N ARG A 257 4.40 0.26 10.63
CA ARG A 257 4.53 -0.73 11.69
C ARG A 257 3.22 -1.48 11.81
N GLN A 258 3.32 -2.80 11.76
CA GLN A 258 2.19 -3.70 11.93
C GLN A 258 2.52 -4.75 12.98
N GLN A 259 1.55 -5.07 13.82
CA GLN A 259 1.64 -6.09 14.85
C GLN A 259 0.36 -6.93 14.83
N ASN A 260 0.52 -8.22 14.94
CA ASN A 260 -0.59 -9.17 15.04
C ASN A 260 -0.26 -10.22 16.11
N ALA A 261 -1.28 -10.65 16.82
CA ALA A 261 -1.21 -11.73 17.76
C ALA A 261 -2.50 -12.56 17.67
N GLY A 262 -2.38 -13.86 17.86
CA GLY A 262 -3.51 -14.75 17.85
C GLY A 262 -3.25 -15.99 18.68
N PHE A 263 -4.32 -16.61 19.13
CA PHE A 263 -4.26 -17.94 19.72
C PHE A 263 -5.39 -18.81 19.19
N SER A 264 -5.17 -20.07 19.16
CA SER A 264 -6.21 -21.07 18.95
C SER A 264 -6.04 -22.24 19.93
N VAL A 265 -7.15 -22.82 20.32
CA VAL A 265 -7.17 -24.01 21.18
C VAL A 265 -8.17 -25.01 20.61
N SER A 266 -7.83 -26.27 20.68
CA SER A 266 -8.69 -27.38 20.29
C SER A 266 -8.68 -28.41 21.40
N VAL A 267 -9.86 -28.76 21.93
CA VAL A 267 -10.05 -29.74 23.01
C VAL A 267 -10.84 -30.91 22.47
N PRO A 268 -10.19 -32.12 22.32
CA PRO A 268 -10.90 -33.33 21.91
C PRO A 268 -11.93 -33.74 22.97
N LEU A 269 -13.13 -34.19 22.53
CA LEU A 269 -14.21 -34.63 23.42
C LEU A 269 -14.17 -36.14 23.77
N ALA A 270 -13.48 -36.91 22.93
CA ALA A 270 -13.46 -38.36 23.07
C ALA A 270 -12.12 -38.94 23.58
N GLY A 271 -11.33 -38.10 24.28
CA GLY A 271 -9.99 -38.48 24.75
C GLY A 271 -8.90 -38.04 23.77
N GLY A 272 -7.80 -37.56 24.30
CA GLY A 272 -6.67 -36.99 23.56
C GLY A 272 -6.13 -35.79 24.29
N LEU A 273 -4.93 -35.35 23.90
CA LEU A 273 -4.32 -34.13 24.46
C LEU A 273 -4.94 -32.88 23.80
N PRO A 274 -5.25 -31.84 24.57
CA PRO A 274 -5.62 -30.59 24.01
C PRO A 274 -4.50 -30.02 23.13
N GLY A 275 -4.86 -29.55 21.94
CA GLY A 275 -3.96 -28.85 21.03
C GLY A 275 -4.20 -27.35 21.09
N GLY A 276 -3.17 -26.57 20.85
CA GLY A 276 -3.30 -25.13 20.76
C GLY A 276 -2.11 -24.51 20.04
N SER A 277 -2.32 -23.33 19.50
CA SER A 277 -1.26 -22.53 18.91
C SER A 277 -1.34 -21.08 19.38
N VAL A 278 -0.19 -20.48 19.54
CA VAL A 278 -0.05 -19.04 19.75
C VAL A 278 0.78 -18.52 18.59
N SER A 279 0.30 -17.47 17.95
CA SER A 279 0.98 -16.81 16.86
C SER A 279 1.17 -15.33 17.18
N GLY A 280 2.29 -14.79 16.76
CA GLY A 280 2.59 -13.39 16.87
C GLY A 280 3.49 -12.96 15.73
N GLY A 281 3.30 -11.74 15.24
CA GLY A 281 4.14 -11.18 14.20
C GLY A 281 4.25 -9.68 14.35
N SER A 282 5.39 -9.14 13.97
CA SER A 282 5.60 -7.71 13.83
C SER A 282 6.34 -7.41 12.54
N SER A 283 5.91 -6.37 11.85
CA SER A 283 6.58 -5.85 10.65
C SER A 283 6.83 -4.36 10.83
N LYS A 284 8.02 -3.92 10.44
CA LYS A 284 8.40 -2.52 10.35
C LYS A 284 9.02 -2.28 8.98
N ILE A 285 8.49 -1.29 8.27
CA ILE A 285 9.02 -0.82 6.99
C ILE A 285 9.39 0.63 7.17
N THR A 286 10.58 0.99 6.71
CA THR A 286 11.05 2.37 6.63
C THR A 286 11.68 2.55 5.27
N SER A 287 11.28 3.58 4.55
CA SER A 287 11.81 3.95 3.24
C SER A 287 12.04 5.44 3.22
N ASP A 288 13.23 5.84 2.81
CA ASP A 288 13.63 7.22 2.59
C ASP A 288 14.20 7.32 1.18
N TYR A 289 13.67 8.26 0.41
CA TYR A 289 14.06 8.48 -0.98
C TYR A 289 14.31 9.96 -1.21
N ALA A 290 15.38 10.28 -1.92
CA ALA A 290 15.70 11.62 -2.38
C ALA A 290 16.36 11.56 -3.75
N SER A 291 15.85 12.31 -4.74
CA SER A 291 16.39 12.35 -6.10
C SER A 291 16.13 13.70 -6.76
N VAL A 292 17.08 14.15 -7.55
CA VAL A 292 16.90 15.28 -8.45
C VAL A 292 16.25 14.77 -9.74
N THR A 293 15.01 15.19 -10.01
CA THR A 293 14.29 14.81 -11.23
C THR A 293 14.74 15.66 -12.43
N GLU A 294 14.94 16.96 -12.21
CA GLU A 294 15.45 17.87 -13.24
C GLU A 294 16.56 18.77 -12.66
N GLN A 295 17.73 18.72 -13.30
CA GLN A 295 18.87 19.55 -12.92
C GLN A 295 18.63 21.01 -13.28
N SER A 296 18.74 21.89 -12.29
CA SER A 296 18.68 23.34 -12.46
C SER A 296 19.87 23.86 -13.25
N GLY A 297 19.63 24.90 -14.04
CA GLY A 297 20.76 25.49 -14.76
C GLY A 297 20.42 26.44 -15.89
N LEU A 298 21.50 26.99 -16.44
CA LEU A 298 21.52 27.73 -17.70
C LEU A 298 21.95 26.74 -18.81
N LYS A 299 21.05 26.51 -19.76
CA LYS A 299 21.27 25.48 -20.83
C LYS A 299 21.18 26.17 -22.20
N ALA A 300 22.33 26.52 -22.74
CA ALA A 300 22.42 27.13 -24.06
C ALA A 300 22.45 26.08 -25.17
N GLY A 301 21.96 26.45 -26.34
CA GLY A 301 22.15 25.73 -27.60
C GLY A 301 23.50 26.07 -28.26
N ASP A 302 23.55 25.96 -29.59
CA ASP A 302 24.75 26.17 -30.37
C ASP A 302 25.25 27.63 -30.35
N GLY A 303 24.42 28.59 -30.00
CA GLY A 303 24.79 29.99 -29.78
C GLY A 303 25.64 30.22 -28.53
N GLY A 304 25.76 29.20 -27.67
CA GLY A 304 26.56 29.26 -26.43
C GLY A 304 26.01 30.20 -25.37
N PHE A 305 26.85 30.50 -24.39
CA PHE A 305 26.49 31.43 -23.32
C PHE A 305 27.57 32.43 -23.01
N GLN A 306 27.15 33.63 -22.59
CA GLN A 306 27.99 34.65 -21.97
C GLN A 306 27.37 34.94 -20.60
N VAL A 307 28.14 34.71 -19.53
CA VAL A 307 27.67 34.90 -18.16
C VAL A 307 28.70 35.74 -17.42
N ASP A 308 28.32 36.96 -17.13
CA ASP A 308 29.13 37.96 -16.42
C ASP A 308 28.55 38.12 -15.02
N VAL A 309 29.32 37.76 -13.97
CA VAL A 309 28.92 37.82 -12.57
C VAL A 309 29.90 38.69 -11.80
N LYS A 310 29.41 39.78 -11.19
CA LYS A 310 30.28 40.69 -10.42
C LYS A 310 30.63 40.12 -9.03
N GLY A 311 29.78 39.26 -8.47
CA GLY A 311 29.99 38.62 -7.20
C GLY A 311 30.50 37.15 -7.35
N ASN A 312 30.00 36.29 -6.49
CA ASN A 312 30.35 34.87 -6.50
C ASN A 312 29.37 34.04 -7.36
N THR A 313 29.87 32.91 -7.87
CA THR A 313 29.03 31.89 -8.51
C THR A 313 29.03 30.63 -7.68
N ASP A 314 27.85 30.18 -7.23
CA ASP A 314 27.66 28.95 -6.47
C ASP A 314 26.75 27.98 -7.24
N LEU A 315 27.26 26.75 -7.46
CA LEU A 315 26.57 25.68 -8.17
C LEU A 315 26.37 24.46 -7.26
N LYS A 316 25.18 24.32 -6.68
CA LYS A 316 24.82 23.18 -5.85
C LYS A 316 23.95 22.18 -6.65
N GLY A 317 24.62 21.22 -7.28
CA GLY A 317 23.98 20.31 -8.23
C GLY A 317 23.45 21.01 -9.48
N GLY A 318 23.76 22.29 -9.67
CA GLY A 318 23.38 23.08 -10.82
C GLY A 318 24.38 22.95 -11.98
N ALA A 319 23.99 23.36 -13.18
CA ALA A 319 24.83 23.31 -14.36
C ALA A 319 24.71 24.57 -15.23
N ILE A 320 25.83 24.95 -15.87
CA ILE A 320 25.86 25.92 -16.98
C ILE A 320 26.44 25.16 -18.18
N THR A 321 25.65 24.93 -19.19
CA THR A 321 26.01 24.06 -20.32
C THR A 321 25.65 24.67 -21.67
N SER A 322 26.33 24.26 -22.73
CA SER A 322 25.92 24.48 -24.11
C SER A 322 26.04 23.18 -24.91
N THR A 323 25.31 23.09 -26.05
CA THR A 323 25.39 21.98 -26.98
C THR A 323 26.62 22.10 -27.89
N GLN A 324 27.20 23.27 -27.99
CA GLN A 324 28.43 23.48 -28.75
C GLN A 324 29.62 22.87 -27.99
N ALA A 325 30.30 21.92 -28.62
CA ALA A 325 31.52 21.31 -28.11
C ALA A 325 32.74 22.22 -28.32
#